data_28cecfbea9ee38b655706a930db7b7fe
#
_entry.id   28cecfbea9ee38b655706a930db7b7fe
#
_cell.length_a   1.000
_cell.length_b   1.000
_cell.length_c   1.000
_cell.angle_alpha   90.00
_cell.angle_beta   90.00
_cell.angle_gamma   90.00
#
_symmetry.space_group_name_H-M   'P 1'
#
loop_
_entity.id
_entity.type
_entity.pdbx_description
1 polymer ?
#
loop_
_entity_poly.entity_id
_entity_poly.type
_entity_poly.pdbx_seq_one_letter_code
_entity_poly.pdbx_strand_id
1 'polypeptide(L)'
;RPTRRSPLRNPRTAWFPGNDEFKIIGHDPGDFPSSPETTQCAGFEVESAVLAEAIRLVAFAASKDPSRRQLMGVAFVAEGAKAYFVASDGKRLAEYVVATAERADKRREGILPLAAVEAIAKLLPLDNGQVSIKIDPDLQQAVVSHERGRVLCRLIEGQMPDYVSLIPSEFATTVEGSARELLAAVRKAAVLTTRDNAFVRLEYGDGAFSVHVSSKETGSGVVPVDNVTVSGDPIVVNFAVQYLSDGLRVMGDTVVRLGLQKSDGAAVVHGGRAFRYAFMPVRPRGADDEV
;
A
#
# COMPACT_ATOMS: atom_id res chain seq x y z
N ARG A 1 40.39 -15.13 5.19
CA ARG A 1 39.83 -15.55 6.51
C ARG A 1 39.51 -14.27 7.23
N PRO A 2 38.27 -14.02 7.70
CA PRO A 2 37.95 -12.85 8.48
C PRO A 2 38.59 -13.00 9.85
N THR A 3 39.51 -12.10 10.19
CA THR A 3 40.11 -12.01 11.50
C THR A 3 39.08 -11.55 12.51
N ARG A 4 39.01 -12.26 13.63
CA ARG A 4 38.12 -12.00 14.78
C ARG A 4 38.18 -10.52 15.17
N ARG A 5 37.02 -9.89 15.27
CA ARG A 5 36.85 -8.59 15.91
C ARG A 5 37.31 -8.69 17.35
N SER A 6 38.35 -7.95 17.72
CA SER A 6 38.69 -7.75 19.13
C SER A 6 37.56 -6.99 19.80
N PRO A 7 37.14 -7.35 21.03
CA PRO A 7 36.19 -6.55 21.77
C PRO A 7 36.79 -5.14 21.99
N LEU A 8 35.96 -4.12 21.82
CA LEU A 8 36.33 -2.73 22.05
C LEU A 8 36.86 -2.60 23.50
N ARG A 9 38.17 -2.41 23.64
CA ARG A 9 38.82 -2.22 24.95
C ARG A 9 38.60 -0.81 25.50
N ASN A 10 38.14 0.12 24.63
CA ASN A 10 37.79 1.48 24.99
C ASN A 10 36.50 1.85 24.26
N PRO A 11 35.40 2.19 24.93
CA PRO A 11 34.13 2.54 24.32
C PRO A 11 34.19 3.73 23.36
N ARG A 12 35.31 4.44 23.34
CA ARG A 12 35.53 5.63 22.51
C ARG A 12 36.42 5.44 21.29
N THR A 13 36.90 4.23 21.00
CA THR A 13 37.86 4.02 19.91
C THR A 13 37.59 2.74 19.16
N ALA A 14 37.44 2.84 17.84
CA ALA A 14 37.29 1.69 16.93
C ALA A 14 38.53 1.60 16.01
N TRP A 15 39.01 0.37 15.76
CA TRP A 15 40.14 0.05 14.88
C TRP A 15 39.64 -0.68 13.64
N PHE A 16 40.13 -0.27 12.47
CA PHE A 16 39.84 -0.93 11.21
C PHE A 16 41.08 -1.73 10.75
N PRO A 17 40.89 -2.92 10.13
CA PRO A 17 42.01 -3.70 9.59
C PRO A 17 42.56 -3.02 8.32
N GLY A 18 43.89 -2.89 8.24
CA GLY A 18 44.62 -2.29 7.12
C GLY A 18 45.84 -1.55 7.60
N ASN A 19 46.57 -0.93 6.66
CA ASN A 19 47.69 -0.04 6.99
C ASN A 19 47.24 1.35 7.41
N ASP A 20 45.94 1.63 7.32
CA ASP A 20 45.33 2.90 7.72
C ASP A 20 44.81 2.80 9.15
N GLU A 21 45.18 3.78 9.99
CA GLU A 21 44.72 3.85 11.38
C GLU A 21 43.74 5.01 11.53
N PHE A 22 42.49 4.67 11.88
CA PHE A 22 41.46 5.67 12.18
C PHE A 22 41.08 5.58 13.64
N LYS A 23 41.12 6.72 14.35
CA LYS A 23 40.64 6.83 15.72
C LYS A 23 39.32 7.56 15.72
N ILE A 24 38.22 6.79 15.94
CA ILE A 24 36.83 7.31 15.97
C ILE A 24 36.40 7.43 17.43
N ILE A 25 35.95 8.60 17.81
CA ILE A 25 35.38 8.85 19.14
C ILE A 25 33.96 8.28 19.15
N GLY A 26 33.71 7.31 20.01
CA GLY A 26 32.39 6.73 20.27
C GLY A 26 31.79 7.24 21.57
N HIS A 27 30.53 6.96 21.78
CA HIS A 27 29.84 7.16 23.06
C HIS A 27 29.86 5.88 23.90
N ASP A 28 29.61 6.00 25.19
CA ASP A 28 29.49 4.84 26.09
C ASP A 28 28.27 3.99 25.64
N PRO A 29 28.42 2.66 25.45
CA PRO A 29 27.29 1.80 25.16
C PRO A 29 26.19 1.82 26.24
N GLY A 30 26.53 2.15 27.49
CA GLY A 30 25.57 2.32 28.58
C GLY A 30 24.65 3.54 28.43
N ASP A 31 25.08 4.55 27.63
CA ASP A 31 24.26 5.72 27.31
C ASP A 31 23.23 5.44 26.20
N PHE A 32 23.32 4.25 25.54
CA PHE A 32 22.36 3.89 24.52
C PHE A 32 21.01 3.61 25.14
N PRO A 33 19.92 4.26 24.69
CA PRO A 33 18.60 4.04 25.25
C PRO A 33 18.21 2.56 25.25
N SER A 34 17.75 2.06 26.39
CA SER A 34 17.21 0.71 26.46
C SER A 34 15.95 0.60 25.59
N SER A 35 15.86 -0.49 24.86
CA SER A 35 14.64 -0.76 24.09
C SER A 35 13.47 -1.01 25.04
N PRO A 36 12.32 -0.35 24.87
CA PRO A 36 11.17 -0.56 25.72
C PRO A 36 10.76 -2.04 25.76
N GLU A 37 10.44 -2.53 26.96
CA GLU A 37 9.87 -3.85 27.12
C GLU A 37 8.39 -3.82 26.72
N THR A 38 8.06 -4.44 25.58
CA THR A 38 6.67 -4.57 25.09
C THR A 38 6.02 -5.90 25.50
N THR A 39 6.46 -6.45 26.62
CA THR A 39 6.02 -7.77 27.10
C THR A 39 4.54 -7.83 27.47
N GLN A 40 3.92 -6.71 27.79
CA GLN A 40 2.53 -6.63 28.25
C GLN A 40 1.52 -6.29 27.12
N CYS A 41 1.99 -5.91 25.91
CA CYS A 41 1.09 -5.59 24.83
C CYS A 41 0.63 -6.86 24.13
N ALA A 42 -0.68 -7.03 24.01
CA ALA A 42 -1.21 -8.06 23.15
C ALA A 42 -0.93 -7.72 21.70
N GLY A 43 -0.56 -8.71 20.93
CA GLY A 43 -0.24 -8.61 19.53
C GLY A 43 -0.97 -9.68 18.71
N PHE A 44 -0.56 -9.80 17.48
CA PHE A 44 -0.96 -10.87 16.59
C PHE A 44 0.25 -11.34 15.78
N GLU A 45 0.15 -12.54 15.25
CA GLU A 45 1.22 -13.14 14.44
C GLU A 45 0.73 -13.37 13.01
N VAL A 46 1.64 -13.16 12.07
CA VAL A 46 1.43 -13.43 10.65
C VAL A 46 2.71 -14.01 10.05
N GLU A 47 2.59 -14.77 8.97
CA GLU A 47 3.76 -15.24 8.23
C GLU A 47 4.53 -14.09 7.58
N SER A 48 5.85 -14.19 7.56
CA SER A 48 6.75 -13.17 7.00
C SER A 48 6.44 -12.84 5.55
N ALA A 49 6.23 -13.85 4.71
CA ALA A 49 5.89 -13.65 3.29
C ALA A 49 4.54 -12.94 3.14
N VAL A 50 3.56 -13.28 3.99
CA VAL A 50 2.22 -12.66 3.98
C VAL A 50 2.29 -11.19 4.37
N LEU A 51 3.06 -10.85 5.41
CA LEU A 51 3.25 -9.45 5.81
C LEU A 51 4.01 -8.65 4.76
N ALA A 52 5.04 -9.23 4.16
CA ALA A 52 5.79 -8.59 3.07
C ALA A 52 4.89 -8.31 1.86
N GLU A 53 4.03 -9.25 1.50
CA GLU A 53 3.05 -9.06 0.43
C GLU A 53 2.01 -8.00 0.79
N ALA A 54 1.46 -8.03 2.00
CA ALA A 54 0.51 -7.02 2.49
C ALA A 54 1.10 -5.61 2.37
N ILE A 55 2.33 -5.41 2.88
CA ILE A 55 3.03 -4.12 2.79
C ILE A 55 3.20 -3.70 1.32
N ARG A 56 3.67 -4.59 0.46
CA ARG A 56 3.87 -4.31 -0.97
C ARG A 56 2.58 -3.89 -1.67
N LEU A 57 1.46 -4.51 -1.30
CA LEU A 57 0.16 -4.27 -1.92
C LEU A 57 -0.55 -3.04 -1.40
N VAL A 58 -0.23 -2.54 -0.19
CA VAL A 58 -0.97 -1.40 0.38
C VAL A 58 -0.17 -0.11 0.51
N ALA A 59 1.15 -0.17 0.77
CA ALA A 59 1.94 1.01 1.13
C ALA A 59 1.93 2.13 0.08
N PHE A 60 1.76 1.80 -1.21
CA PHE A 60 1.71 2.77 -2.30
C PHE A 60 0.52 3.75 -2.22
N ALA A 61 -0.55 3.35 -1.52
CA ALA A 61 -1.76 4.15 -1.39
C ALA A 61 -1.68 5.19 -0.27
N ALA A 62 -0.67 5.14 0.59
CA ALA A 62 -0.50 6.11 1.67
C ALA A 62 -0.25 7.54 1.12
N SER A 63 -0.75 8.52 1.87
CA SER A 63 -0.60 9.93 1.52
C SER A 63 0.86 10.38 1.66
N LYS A 64 1.26 11.31 0.79
CA LYS A 64 2.52 12.07 0.91
C LYS A 64 2.28 13.52 1.36
N ASP A 65 1.03 13.88 1.63
CA ASP A 65 0.63 15.21 2.03
C ASP A 65 0.78 15.39 3.55
N PRO A 66 1.69 16.26 4.05
CA PRO A 66 1.90 16.47 5.47
C PRO A 66 0.68 17.03 6.21
N SER A 67 -0.28 17.64 5.50
CA SER A 67 -1.52 18.15 6.10
C SER A 67 -2.46 17.04 6.55
N ARG A 68 -2.27 15.83 6.05
CA ARG A 68 -3.08 14.64 6.34
C ARG A 68 -2.28 13.58 7.10
N ARG A 69 -1.75 13.96 8.26
CA ARG A 69 -0.80 13.12 9.02
C ARG A 69 -1.29 11.69 9.22
N GLN A 70 -2.55 11.48 9.59
CA GLN A 70 -3.13 10.14 9.83
C GLN A 70 -3.16 9.26 8.57
N LEU A 71 -2.98 9.81 7.37
CA LEU A 71 -2.92 9.06 6.13
C LEU A 71 -1.48 8.83 5.62
N MET A 72 -0.46 9.34 6.32
CA MET A 72 0.95 9.19 5.92
C MET A 72 1.60 7.86 6.34
N GLY A 73 0.80 6.87 6.64
CA GLY A 73 1.26 5.56 7.08
C GLY A 73 0.35 4.45 6.62
N VAL A 74 0.63 3.27 7.13
CA VAL A 74 -0.20 2.08 6.95
C VAL A 74 -0.83 1.74 8.29
N ALA A 75 -2.15 1.64 8.33
CA ALA A 75 -2.85 1.13 9.49
C ALA A 75 -2.72 -0.39 9.56
N PHE A 76 -2.29 -0.88 10.70
CA PHE A 76 -2.27 -2.27 11.07
C PHE A 76 -3.40 -2.47 12.08
N VAL A 77 -4.38 -3.30 11.71
CA VAL A 77 -5.58 -3.50 12.52
C VAL A 77 -5.76 -4.99 12.79
N ALA A 78 -5.94 -5.37 14.06
CA ALA A 78 -6.32 -6.72 14.44
C ALA A 78 -7.74 -6.69 15.00
N GLU A 79 -8.62 -7.52 14.45
CA GLU A 79 -10.01 -7.62 14.85
C GLU A 79 -10.55 -9.04 14.67
N GLY A 80 -10.99 -9.66 15.75
CA GLY A 80 -11.41 -11.06 15.72
C GLY A 80 -10.28 -11.97 15.23
N ALA A 81 -10.55 -12.83 14.28
CA ALA A 81 -9.56 -13.75 13.69
C ALA A 81 -8.92 -13.18 12.40
N LYS A 82 -8.84 -11.87 12.27
CA LYS A 82 -8.30 -11.20 11.07
C LYS A 82 -7.36 -10.06 11.42
N ALA A 83 -6.38 -9.86 10.56
CA ALA A 83 -5.57 -8.65 10.52
C ALA A 83 -5.82 -7.92 9.18
N TYR A 84 -5.89 -6.61 9.25
CA TYR A 84 -6.10 -5.72 8.12
C TYR A 84 -4.91 -4.78 8.01
N PHE A 85 -4.40 -4.64 6.80
CA PHE A 85 -3.35 -3.68 6.47
C PHE A 85 -3.97 -2.69 5.49
N VAL A 86 -4.01 -1.41 5.87
CA VAL A 86 -4.78 -0.40 5.14
C VAL A 86 -3.97 0.86 4.94
N ALA A 87 -3.97 1.38 3.74
CA ALA A 87 -3.39 2.68 3.42
C ALA A 87 -4.33 3.49 2.52
N SER A 88 -4.35 4.80 2.68
CA SER A 88 -5.19 5.71 1.90
C SER A 88 -4.53 7.09 1.79
N ASP A 89 -4.86 7.83 0.72
CA ASP A 89 -4.56 9.26 0.58
C ASP A 89 -5.82 10.14 0.61
N GLY A 90 -6.99 9.51 0.90
CA GLY A 90 -8.30 10.16 0.94
C GLY A 90 -9.02 10.19 -0.41
N LYS A 91 -8.39 9.74 -1.51
CA LYS A 91 -9.00 9.58 -2.84
C LYS A 91 -8.88 8.16 -3.37
N ARG A 92 -7.99 7.38 -2.80
CA ARG A 92 -7.80 5.96 -3.04
C ARG A 92 -7.47 5.26 -1.73
N LEU A 93 -7.72 3.96 -1.69
CA LEU A 93 -7.49 3.11 -0.53
C LEU A 93 -7.09 1.71 -0.99
N ALA A 94 -6.05 1.18 -0.39
CA ALA A 94 -5.65 -0.22 -0.55
C ALA A 94 -5.79 -0.95 0.78
N GLU A 95 -6.39 -2.13 0.73
CA GLU A 95 -6.58 -3.00 1.89
C GLU A 95 -6.12 -4.41 1.55
N TYR A 96 -5.43 -5.02 2.50
CA TYR A 96 -5.07 -6.44 2.48
C TYR A 96 -5.52 -7.10 3.78
N VAL A 97 -6.23 -8.22 3.68
CA VAL A 97 -6.83 -8.92 4.83
C VAL A 97 -6.26 -10.31 4.94
N VAL A 98 -5.81 -10.69 6.13
CA VAL A 98 -5.31 -12.03 6.41
C VAL A 98 -6.02 -12.63 7.62
N ALA A 99 -6.11 -13.97 7.65
CA ALA A 99 -6.51 -14.69 8.84
C ALA A 99 -5.34 -14.72 9.84
N THR A 100 -5.64 -14.56 11.12
CA THR A 100 -4.68 -14.71 12.21
C THR A 100 -4.93 -16.00 12.98
N ALA A 101 -3.87 -16.64 13.47
CA ALA A 101 -3.99 -17.86 14.29
C ALA A 101 -4.68 -17.58 15.63
N GLU A 102 -4.39 -16.44 16.22
CA GLU A 102 -4.98 -16.00 17.47
C GLU A 102 -6.10 -14.98 17.21
N ARG A 103 -7.17 -15.12 17.98
CA ARG A 103 -8.29 -14.19 17.93
C ARG A 103 -8.01 -12.99 18.82
N ALA A 104 -8.07 -11.79 18.26
CA ALA A 104 -8.02 -10.57 19.04
C ALA A 104 -9.34 -10.37 19.80
N ASP A 105 -9.30 -10.31 21.12
CA ASP A 105 -10.49 -10.08 21.96
C ASP A 105 -11.09 -8.67 21.76
N LYS A 106 -10.25 -7.71 21.42
CA LYS A 106 -10.62 -6.33 21.14
C LYS A 106 -9.95 -5.84 19.85
N ARG A 107 -10.62 -4.98 19.10
CA ARG A 107 -10.01 -4.27 17.99
C ARG A 107 -8.79 -3.49 18.48
N ARG A 108 -7.66 -3.69 17.80
CA ARG A 108 -6.41 -2.97 18.02
C ARG A 108 -6.00 -2.35 16.71
N GLU A 109 -5.65 -1.10 16.77
CA GLU A 109 -5.26 -0.34 15.58
C GLU A 109 -4.06 0.53 15.89
N GLY A 110 -3.13 0.60 14.94
CA GLY A 110 -2.01 1.54 14.98
C GLY A 110 -1.60 1.92 13.58
N ILE A 111 -1.35 3.20 13.35
CA ILE A 111 -0.87 3.70 12.07
C ILE A 111 0.65 3.79 12.13
N LEU A 112 1.33 2.91 11.39
CA LEU A 112 2.78 2.88 11.30
C LEU A 112 3.26 3.84 10.21
N PRO A 113 4.23 4.73 10.51
CA PRO A 113 4.82 5.62 9.52
C PRO A 113 5.41 4.83 8.34
N LEU A 114 5.34 5.37 7.12
CA LEU A 114 5.90 4.70 5.92
C LEU A 114 7.37 4.29 6.10
N ALA A 115 8.20 5.12 6.75
CA ALA A 115 9.59 4.77 7.01
C ALA A 115 9.75 3.51 7.87
N ALA A 116 8.87 3.30 8.86
CA ALA A 116 8.85 2.09 9.66
C ALA A 116 8.38 0.88 8.84
N VAL A 117 7.34 1.07 8.02
CA VAL A 117 6.81 0.04 7.12
C VAL A 117 7.86 -0.42 6.11
N GLU A 118 8.62 0.51 5.53
CA GLU A 118 9.74 0.20 4.64
C GLU A 118 10.89 -0.53 5.36
N ALA A 119 11.17 -0.17 6.61
CA ALA A 119 12.17 -0.86 7.43
C ALA A 119 11.72 -2.30 7.75
N ILE A 120 10.45 -2.50 8.07
CA ILE A 120 9.85 -3.81 8.27
C ILE A 120 9.97 -4.63 6.99
N ALA A 121 9.59 -4.10 5.84
CA ALA A 121 9.68 -4.80 4.56
C ALA A 121 11.12 -5.26 4.22
N LYS A 122 12.13 -4.47 4.58
CA LYS A 122 13.56 -4.84 4.42
C LYS A 122 14.04 -5.90 5.40
N LEU A 123 13.41 -5.98 6.58
CA LEU A 123 13.73 -6.98 7.61
C LEU A 123 13.19 -8.37 7.24
N LEU A 124 12.03 -8.40 6.58
CA LEU A 124 11.28 -9.61 6.34
C LEU A 124 11.90 -10.46 5.22
N PRO A 125 12.23 -11.73 5.46
CA PRO A 125 12.48 -12.68 4.38
C PRO A 125 11.16 -13.12 3.73
N LEU A 126 11.26 -13.63 2.51
CA LEU A 126 10.12 -14.24 1.80
C LEU A 126 10.01 -15.73 2.16
N ASP A 127 9.88 -16.02 3.45
CA ASP A 127 9.73 -17.38 3.99
C ASP A 127 8.48 -17.48 4.87
N ASN A 128 8.24 -18.64 5.46
CA ASN A 128 7.11 -18.92 6.33
C ASN A 128 7.42 -18.63 7.81
N GLY A 129 8.51 -17.89 8.10
CA GLY A 129 8.84 -17.46 9.46
C GLY A 129 7.73 -16.60 10.07
N GLN A 130 7.51 -16.73 11.36
CA GLN A 130 6.47 -15.95 12.05
C GLN A 130 6.97 -14.55 12.39
N VAL A 131 6.11 -13.58 12.23
CA VAL A 131 6.31 -12.17 12.58
C VAL A 131 5.30 -11.80 13.66
N SER A 132 5.81 -11.41 14.81
CA SER A 132 4.98 -10.90 15.91
C SER A 132 4.81 -9.39 15.77
N ILE A 133 3.59 -8.91 15.77
CA ILE A 133 3.22 -7.51 15.68
C ILE A 133 2.51 -7.11 16.96
N LYS A 134 3.12 -6.23 17.75
CA LYS A 134 2.56 -5.69 18.99
C LYS A 134 2.28 -4.21 18.82
N ILE A 135 1.06 -3.81 19.13
CA ILE A 135 0.60 -2.42 19.06
C ILE A 135 0.20 -1.98 20.45
N ASP A 136 0.83 -0.92 20.92
CA ASP A 136 0.52 -0.28 22.20
C ASP A 136 -0.06 1.12 21.93
N PRO A 137 -1.40 1.26 21.97
CA PRO A 137 -2.04 2.55 21.77
C PRO A 137 -1.76 3.55 22.89
N ASP A 138 -1.55 3.06 24.13
CA ASP A 138 -1.33 3.92 25.31
C ASP A 138 0.06 4.57 25.26
N LEU A 139 1.08 3.79 24.87
CA LEU A 139 2.43 4.29 24.68
C LEU A 139 2.65 4.88 23.26
N GLN A 140 1.65 4.81 22.39
CA GLN A 140 1.76 5.23 20.98
C GLN A 140 2.96 4.58 20.26
N GLN A 141 3.13 3.27 20.45
CA GLN A 141 4.25 2.51 19.90
C GLN A 141 3.80 1.21 19.24
N ALA A 142 4.55 0.77 18.24
CA ALA A 142 4.46 -0.56 17.68
C ALA A 142 5.83 -1.23 17.64
N VAL A 143 5.82 -2.54 17.87
CA VAL A 143 7.00 -3.40 17.73
C VAL A 143 6.66 -4.54 16.79
N VAL A 144 7.44 -4.65 15.73
CA VAL A 144 7.38 -5.76 14.80
C VAL A 144 8.67 -6.57 14.97
N SER A 145 8.52 -7.82 15.33
CA SER A 145 9.65 -8.72 15.67
C SER A 145 9.67 -9.93 14.77
N HIS A 146 10.84 -10.22 14.23
CA HIS A 146 11.18 -11.43 13.50
C HIS A 146 12.52 -11.97 14.04
N GLU A 147 12.87 -13.22 13.76
CA GLU A 147 14.16 -13.80 14.21
C GLU A 147 15.40 -12.99 13.78
N ARG A 148 15.34 -12.30 12.64
CA ARG A 148 16.42 -11.45 12.13
C ARG A 148 16.57 -10.12 12.83
N GLY A 149 15.59 -9.72 13.63
CA GLY A 149 15.61 -8.44 14.35
C GLY A 149 14.23 -7.91 14.65
N ARG A 150 14.20 -6.67 15.09
CA ARG A 150 12.94 -6.00 15.41
C ARG A 150 12.95 -4.54 14.96
N VAL A 151 11.78 -4.06 14.60
CA VAL A 151 11.52 -2.64 14.30
C VAL A 151 10.60 -2.11 15.39
N LEU A 152 11.07 -1.11 16.12
CA LEU A 152 10.29 -0.32 17.06
C LEU A 152 10.00 1.02 16.41
N CYS A 153 8.76 1.45 16.41
CA CYS A 153 8.37 2.75 15.89
C CYS A 153 7.32 3.43 16.75
N ARG A 154 7.29 4.75 16.71
CA ARG A 154 6.19 5.54 17.24
C ARG A 154 5.05 5.53 16.22
N LEU A 155 3.82 5.35 16.71
CA LEU A 155 2.63 5.41 15.88
C LEU A 155 2.33 6.86 15.46
N ILE A 156 1.67 7.01 14.33
CA ILE A 156 1.05 8.28 13.93
C ILE A 156 -0.23 8.42 14.76
N GLU A 157 -0.41 9.59 15.37
CA GLU A 157 -1.61 9.90 16.14
C GLU A 157 -2.86 9.91 15.26
N GLY A 158 -3.96 9.36 15.78
CA GLY A 158 -5.25 9.28 15.11
C GLY A 158 -5.64 7.85 14.78
N GLN A 159 -6.77 7.73 14.11
CA GLN A 159 -7.33 6.47 13.61
C GLN A 159 -7.57 6.60 12.12
N MET A 160 -7.52 5.46 11.41
CA MET A 160 -7.96 5.42 10.03
C MET A 160 -9.46 5.77 9.98
N PRO A 161 -9.87 6.71 9.12
CA PRO A 161 -11.30 7.01 8.93
C PRO A 161 -12.09 5.72 8.61
N ASP A 162 -13.37 5.70 8.95
CA ASP A 162 -14.23 4.59 8.53
C ASP A 162 -14.31 4.56 7.00
N TYR A 163 -13.58 3.61 6.43
CA TYR A 163 -13.49 3.42 4.98
C TYR A 163 -14.37 2.27 4.49
N VAL A 164 -14.82 1.40 5.39
CA VAL A 164 -15.58 0.20 4.99
C VAL A 164 -16.89 0.59 4.34
N SER A 165 -17.55 1.60 4.87
CA SER A 165 -18.79 2.16 4.34
C SER A 165 -18.62 2.87 2.98
N LEU A 166 -17.39 3.27 2.64
CA LEU A 166 -17.07 3.98 1.40
C LEU A 166 -16.74 3.04 0.22
N ILE A 167 -16.49 1.77 0.50
CA ILE A 167 -16.18 0.77 -0.54
C ILE A 167 -17.48 0.13 -1.01
N PRO A 168 -17.89 0.33 -2.27
CA PRO A 168 -19.11 -0.29 -2.79
C PRO A 168 -18.98 -1.82 -2.82
N SER A 169 -20.07 -2.49 -2.54
CA SER A 169 -20.21 -3.95 -2.64
C SER A 169 -20.88 -4.39 -3.95
N GLU A 170 -21.62 -3.49 -4.60
CA GLU A 170 -22.32 -3.75 -5.87
C GLU A 170 -21.77 -2.83 -6.96
N PHE A 171 -21.72 -3.32 -8.20
CA PHE A 171 -21.15 -2.62 -9.33
C PHE A 171 -22.11 -2.64 -10.51
N ALA A 172 -22.20 -1.53 -11.21
CA ALA A 172 -22.98 -1.43 -12.45
C ALA A 172 -22.33 -2.26 -13.56
N THR A 173 -21.01 -2.27 -13.61
CA THR A 173 -20.22 -3.00 -14.60
C THR A 173 -19.02 -3.64 -13.93
N THR A 174 -18.68 -4.85 -14.33
CA THR A 174 -17.51 -5.58 -13.86
C THR A 174 -16.65 -6.01 -15.05
N VAL A 175 -15.35 -5.75 -14.95
CA VAL A 175 -14.34 -6.13 -15.94
C VAL A 175 -13.38 -7.12 -15.31
N GLU A 176 -13.26 -8.32 -15.85
CA GLU A 176 -12.30 -9.34 -15.41
C GLU A 176 -11.22 -9.52 -16.48
N GLY A 177 -9.96 -9.48 -16.08
CA GLY A 177 -8.83 -9.63 -16.98
C GLY A 177 -7.49 -9.53 -16.27
N SER A 178 -6.40 -9.63 -17.03
CA SER A 178 -5.05 -9.51 -16.50
C SER A 178 -4.75 -8.07 -16.09
N ALA A 179 -4.26 -7.88 -14.85
CA ALA A 179 -3.80 -6.57 -14.38
C ALA A 179 -2.69 -6.00 -15.29
N ARG A 180 -1.83 -6.86 -15.84
CA ARG A 180 -0.78 -6.45 -16.80
C ARG A 180 -1.36 -5.89 -18.08
N GLU A 181 -2.37 -6.52 -18.65
CA GLU A 181 -3.02 -6.06 -19.90
C GLU A 181 -3.78 -4.76 -19.68
N LEU A 182 -4.56 -4.66 -18.62
CA LEU A 182 -5.21 -3.41 -18.22
C LEU A 182 -4.19 -2.28 -18.00
N LEU A 183 -3.10 -2.55 -17.30
CA LEU A 183 -2.02 -1.58 -17.09
C LEU A 183 -1.35 -1.18 -18.40
N ALA A 184 -1.13 -2.11 -19.32
CA ALA A 184 -0.54 -1.82 -20.62
C ALA A 184 -1.46 -0.90 -21.46
N ALA A 185 -2.77 -1.13 -21.43
CA ALA A 185 -3.74 -0.27 -22.11
C ALA A 185 -3.76 1.15 -21.52
N VAL A 186 -3.80 1.25 -20.18
CA VAL A 186 -3.74 2.54 -19.48
C VAL A 186 -2.44 3.29 -19.80
N ARG A 187 -1.29 2.62 -19.82
CA ARG A 187 0.00 3.24 -20.16
C ARG A 187 0.09 3.70 -21.61
N LYS A 188 -0.46 2.93 -22.57
CA LYS A 188 -0.53 3.33 -23.97
C LYS A 188 -1.37 4.60 -24.12
N ALA A 189 -2.56 4.65 -23.52
CA ALA A 189 -3.41 5.83 -23.54
C ALA A 189 -2.73 7.03 -22.84
N ALA A 190 -2.02 6.81 -21.75
CA ALA A 190 -1.37 7.85 -20.95
C ALA A 190 -0.27 8.64 -21.71
N VAL A 191 0.22 8.14 -22.86
CA VAL A 191 1.22 8.85 -23.69
C VAL A 191 0.70 10.22 -24.15
N LEU A 192 -0.62 10.36 -24.33
CA LEU A 192 -1.26 11.59 -24.77
C LEU A 192 -1.78 12.46 -23.61
N THR A 193 -1.56 12.06 -22.35
CA THR A 193 -1.95 12.87 -21.19
C THR A 193 -0.95 13.99 -20.93
N THR A 194 -1.44 15.11 -20.38
CA THR A 194 -0.63 16.25 -19.94
C THR A 194 -0.73 16.41 -18.43
N ARG A 195 0.04 17.35 -17.84
CA ARG A 195 -0.05 17.62 -16.39
C ARG A 195 -1.45 18.10 -15.97
N ASP A 196 -2.09 18.87 -16.83
CA ASP A 196 -3.41 19.45 -16.58
C ASP A 196 -4.55 18.47 -16.89
N ASN A 197 -4.25 17.43 -17.69
CA ASN A 197 -5.19 16.40 -18.12
C ASN A 197 -4.59 15.00 -17.89
N ALA A 198 -4.30 14.66 -16.62
CA ALA A 198 -3.67 13.39 -16.22
C ALA A 198 -4.69 12.29 -15.92
N PHE A 199 -5.71 12.15 -16.75
CA PHE A 199 -6.74 11.10 -16.62
C PHE A 199 -6.99 10.37 -17.93
N VAL A 200 -7.57 9.19 -17.83
CA VAL A 200 -8.10 8.40 -18.94
C VAL A 200 -9.56 8.06 -18.66
N ARG A 201 -10.31 7.84 -19.72
CA ARG A 201 -11.70 7.40 -19.68
C ARG A 201 -11.75 5.90 -19.95
N LEU A 202 -12.35 5.15 -19.04
CA LEU A 202 -12.73 3.77 -19.25
C LEU A 202 -14.13 3.75 -19.84
N GLU A 203 -14.33 2.99 -20.91
CA GLU A 203 -15.59 2.90 -21.61
C GLU A 203 -15.92 1.44 -21.92
N TYR A 204 -17.13 1.03 -21.59
CA TYR A 204 -17.74 -0.21 -22.03
C TYR A 204 -19.04 0.11 -22.76
N GLY A 205 -19.13 -0.32 -23.99
CA GLY A 205 -20.32 -0.19 -24.86
C GLY A 205 -20.17 -1.10 -26.05
N ASP A 206 -21.28 -1.47 -26.69
CA ASP A 206 -21.34 -2.31 -27.88
C ASP A 206 -20.55 -3.63 -27.76
N GLY A 207 -20.44 -4.16 -26.53
CA GLY A 207 -19.69 -5.40 -26.23
C GLY A 207 -18.18 -5.24 -26.18
N ALA A 208 -17.64 -4.02 -26.29
CA ALA A 208 -16.20 -3.74 -26.26
C ALA A 208 -15.80 -2.90 -25.03
N PHE A 209 -14.65 -3.21 -24.45
CA PHE A 209 -14.03 -2.42 -23.39
C PHE A 209 -12.78 -1.72 -23.89
N SER A 210 -12.65 -0.43 -23.62
CA SER A 210 -11.56 0.38 -24.13
C SER A 210 -11.14 1.49 -23.17
N VAL A 211 -9.90 1.92 -23.33
CA VAL A 211 -9.30 3.06 -22.61
C VAL A 211 -9.13 4.21 -23.59
N HIS A 212 -9.79 5.32 -23.31
CA HIS A 212 -9.77 6.53 -24.12
C HIS A 212 -8.93 7.60 -23.46
N VAL A 213 -8.30 8.41 -24.28
CA VAL A 213 -7.63 9.65 -23.87
C VAL A 213 -7.99 10.76 -24.86
N SER A 214 -8.18 11.97 -24.36
CA SER A 214 -8.40 13.15 -25.18
C SER A 214 -7.74 14.36 -24.52
N SER A 215 -6.94 15.07 -25.27
CA SER A 215 -6.27 16.31 -24.87
C SER A 215 -6.31 17.30 -26.03
N LYS A 216 -6.65 18.55 -25.73
CA LYS A 216 -6.66 19.62 -26.75
C LYS A 216 -5.26 19.91 -27.33
N GLU A 217 -4.21 19.57 -26.56
CA GLU A 217 -2.83 19.87 -26.92
C GLU A 217 -2.15 18.72 -27.67
N THR A 218 -2.41 17.46 -27.25
CA THR A 218 -1.68 16.28 -27.74
C THR A 218 -2.51 15.36 -28.63
N GLY A 219 -3.82 15.60 -28.73
CA GLY A 219 -4.73 14.81 -29.55
C GLY A 219 -5.54 13.77 -28.73
N SER A 220 -6.12 12.81 -29.44
CA SER A 220 -6.96 11.77 -28.85
C SER A 220 -6.56 10.38 -29.32
N GLY A 221 -6.89 9.37 -28.51
CA GLY A 221 -6.63 7.97 -28.82
C GLY A 221 -7.59 7.03 -28.11
N VAL A 222 -7.79 5.87 -28.71
CA VAL A 222 -8.57 4.76 -28.16
C VAL A 222 -7.69 3.52 -28.14
N VAL A 223 -7.63 2.86 -27.00
CA VAL A 223 -6.88 1.62 -26.80
C VAL A 223 -7.87 0.52 -26.43
N PRO A 224 -8.23 -0.38 -27.34
CA PRO A 224 -9.04 -1.55 -27.04
C PRO A 224 -8.35 -2.47 -26.03
N VAL A 225 -9.14 -3.17 -25.22
CA VAL A 225 -8.66 -4.20 -24.30
C VAL A 225 -9.38 -5.50 -24.63
N ASP A 226 -8.69 -6.39 -25.37
CA ASP A 226 -9.34 -7.54 -26.02
C ASP A 226 -9.56 -8.75 -25.10
N ASN A 227 -8.63 -9.01 -24.17
CA ASN A 227 -8.64 -10.22 -23.32
C ASN A 227 -9.32 -9.95 -21.96
N VAL A 228 -10.50 -9.37 -21.99
CA VAL A 228 -11.29 -9.11 -20.77
C VAL A 228 -12.70 -9.66 -20.92
N THR A 229 -13.27 -10.13 -19.83
CA THR A 229 -14.67 -10.47 -19.73
C THR A 229 -15.39 -9.32 -19.04
N VAL A 230 -16.41 -8.76 -19.70
CA VAL A 230 -17.20 -7.68 -19.13
C VAL A 230 -18.63 -8.13 -18.90
N SER A 231 -19.19 -7.73 -17.76
CA SER A 231 -20.59 -7.97 -17.41
C SER A 231 -21.20 -6.72 -16.78
N GLY A 232 -22.45 -6.47 -17.08
CA GLY A 232 -23.21 -5.31 -16.58
C GLY A 232 -23.57 -4.32 -17.67
N ASP A 233 -23.91 -3.10 -17.28
CA ASP A 233 -24.42 -2.05 -18.15
C ASP A 233 -23.30 -1.30 -18.88
N PRO A 234 -23.58 -0.68 -20.05
CA PRO A 234 -22.66 0.27 -20.66
C PRO A 234 -22.28 1.39 -19.68
N ILE A 235 -21.00 1.75 -19.66
CA ILE A 235 -20.46 2.69 -18.69
C ILE A 235 -19.34 3.53 -19.26
N VAL A 236 -19.26 4.79 -18.82
CA VAL A 236 -18.20 5.73 -19.15
C VAL A 236 -17.75 6.44 -17.87
N VAL A 237 -16.49 6.23 -17.46
CA VAL A 237 -15.95 6.81 -16.23
C VAL A 237 -14.50 7.25 -16.41
N ASN A 238 -14.15 8.42 -15.85
CA ASN A 238 -12.79 8.95 -15.91
C ASN A 238 -12.02 8.67 -14.62
N PHE A 239 -10.75 8.26 -14.77
CA PHE A 239 -9.87 8.01 -13.62
C PHE A 239 -8.50 8.62 -13.85
N ALA A 240 -7.88 9.08 -12.77
CA ALA A 240 -6.49 9.50 -12.80
C ALA A 240 -5.60 8.33 -13.24
N VAL A 241 -4.75 8.57 -14.24
CA VAL A 241 -3.77 7.57 -14.74
C VAL A 241 -2.95 6.99 -13.60
N GLN A 242 -2.53 7.83 -12.66
CA GLN A 242 -1.73 7.40 -11.52
C GLN A 242 -2.47 6.37 -10.66
N TYR A 243 -3.77 6.58 -10.37
CA TYR A 243 -4.53 5.66 -9.52
C TYR A 243 -4.68 4.28 -10.16
N LEU A 244 -5.05 4.24 -11.44
CA LEU A 244 -5.10 2.99 -12.20
C LEU A 244 -3.73 2.30 -12.28
N SER A 245 -2.69 3.07 -12.65
CA SER A 245 -1.36 2.52 -12.86
C SER A 245 -0.72 1.99 -11.58
N ASP A 246 -0.87 2.69 -10.45
CA ASP A 246 -0.26 2.28 -9.19
C ASP A 246 -0.91 0.99 -8.66
N GLY A 247 -2.24 0.92 -8.66
CA GLY A 247 -2.96 -0.27 -8.22
C GLY A 247 -2.71 -1.48 -9.11
N LEU A 248 -2.83 -1.34 -10.43
CA LEU A 248 -2.59 -2.45 -11.36
C LEU A 248 -1.13 -2.93 -11.36
N ARG A 249 -0.16 -2.02 -11.14
CA ARG A 249 1.27 -2.37 -11.11
C ARG A 249 1.60 -3.32 -9.96
N VAL A 250 1.06 -3.10 -8.77
CA VAL A 250 1.35 -3.96 -7.61
C VAL A 250 0.73 -5.34 -7.72
N MET A 251 -0.27 -5.52 -8.59
CA MET A 251 -0.93 -6.82 -8.83
C MET A 251 -0.18 -7.72 -9.83
N GLY A 252 0.75 -7.15 -10.63
CA GLY A 252 1.57 -7.93 -11.57
C GLY A 252 0.74 -8.69 -12.59
N ASP A 253 0.90 -10.01 -12.65
CA ASP A 253 0.23 -10.88 -13.62
C ASP A 253 -1.09 -11.48 -13.11
N THR A 254 -1.58 -11.01 -11.97
CA THR A 254 -2.81 -11.51 -11.37
C THR A 254 -4.01 -11.18 -12.25
N VAL A 255 -4.96 -12.12 -12.38
CA VAL A 255 -6.28 -11.84 -12.89
C VAL A 255 -7.04 -11.02 -11.85
N VAL A 256 -7.54 -9.87 -12.26
CA VAL A 256 -8.26 -8.93 -11.40
C VAL A 256 -9.70 -8.76 -11.84
N ARG A 257 -10.53 -8.40 -10.88
CA ARG A 257 -11.91 -7.99 -11.11
C ARG A 257 -12.05 -6.52 -10.78
N LEU A 258 -12.24 -5.68 -11.80
CA LEU A 258 -12.49 -4.25 -11.69
C LEU A 258 -13.99 -4.00 -11.68
N GLY A 259 -14.53 -3.59 -10.56
CA GLY A 259 -15.91 -3.15 -10.42
C GLY A 259 -16.02 -1.65 -10.63
N LEU A 260 -16.92 -1.25 -11.51
CA LEU A 260 -17.18 0.13 -11.88
C LEU A 260 -18.59 0.53 -11.41
N GLN A 261 -18.68 1.69 -10.82
CA GLN A 261 -19.93 2.38 -10.47
C GLN A 261 -20.27 3.41 -11.56
N LYS A 262 -21.47 4.00 -11.45
CA LYS A 262 -21.82 5.17 -12.27
C LYS A 262 -20.80 6.31 -12.05
N SER A 263 -20.89 7.34 -12.82
CA SER A 263 -19.87 8.40 -13.02
C SER A 263 -19.24 9.05 -11.78
N ASP A 264 -19.80 8.88 -10.60
CA ASP A 264 -19.38 9.51 -9.33
C ASP A 264 -19.02 8.51 -8.22
N GLY A 265 -19.26 7.21 -8.43
CA GLY A 265 -18.97 6.15 -7.47
C GLY A 265 -17.51 5.67 -7.54
N ALA A 266 -16.99 5.20 -6.42
CA ALA A 266 -15.65 4.61 -6.39
C ALA A 266 -15.58 3.34 -7.24
N ALA A 267 -14.48 3.18 -7.99
CA ALA A 267 -14.12 1.90 -8.58
C ALA A 267 -13.37 1.04 -7.58
N VAL A 268 -13.53 -0.28 -7.69
CA VAL A 268 -12.82 -1.23 -6.84
C VAL A 268 -12.16 -2.31 -7.68
N VAL A 269 -10.87 -2.53 -7.47
CA VAL A 269 -10.15 -3.66 -8.03
C VAL A 269 -9.92 -4.71 -6.94
N HIS A 270 -10.36 -5.93 -7.21
CA HIS A 270 -10.10 -7.09 -6.39
C HIS A 270 -8.96 -7.91 -7.00
N GLY A 271 -7.90 -8.13 -6.22
CA GLY A 271 -6.79 -9.02 -6.55
C GLY A 271 -6.82 -10.26 -5.66
N GLY A 272 -7.46 -11.33 -6.13
CA GLY A 272 -7.70 -12.51 -5.30
C GLY A 272 -8.70 -12.24 -4.16
N ARG A 273 -8.63 -13.05 -3.09
CA ARG A 273 -9.57 -12.95 -1.95
C ARG A 273 -9.15 -11.97 -0.87
N ALA A 274 -7.86 -11.63 -0.81
CA ALA A 274 -7.26 -10.89 0.29
C ALA A 274 -7.08 -9.40 0.02
N PHE A 275 -6.95 -9.01 -1.25
CA PHE A 275 -6.62 -7.65 -1.66
C PHE A 275 -7.79 -6.95 -2.33
N ARG A 276 -8.04 -5.72 -1.90
CA ARG A 276 -8.97 -4.80 -2.58
C ARG A 276 -8.37 -3.40 -2.62
N TYR A 277 -8.59 -2.74 -3.74
CA TYR A 277 -8.11 -1.39 -4.00
C TYR A 277 -9.26 -0.55 -4.54
N ALA A 278 -9.67 0.46 -3.79
CA ALA A 278 -10.71 1.40 -4.18
C ALA A 278 -10.11 2.75 -4.57
N PHE A 279 -10.67 3.42 -5.58
CA PHE A 279 -10.25 4.75 -5.99
C PHE A 279 -11.39 5.54 -6.61
N MET A 280 -11.36 6.86 -6.37
CA MET A 280 -12.41 7.77 -6.82
C MET A 280 -12.22 8.16 -8.29
N PRO A 281 -13.33 8.33 -9.04
CA PRO A 281 -13.29 8.90 -10.37
C PRO A 281 -12.86 10.36 -10.32
N VAL A 282 -12.45 10.89 -11.47
CA VAL A 282 -12.13 12.31 -11.65
C VAL A 282 -13.15 12.96 -12.58
N ARG A 283 -13.55 14.19 -12.26
CA ARG A 283 -14.37 15.03 -13.17
C ARG A 283 -13.43 15.87 -14.01
N PRO A 284 -13.49 15.77 -15.36
CA PRO A 284 -12.73 16.65 -16.23
C PRO A 284 -13.10 18.12 -15.96
N ARG A 285 -12.12 19.02 -15.93
CA ARG A 285 -12.40 20.45 -15.88
C ARG A 285 -13.01 20.86 -17.23
N GLY A 286 -14.21 21.43 -17.23
CA GLY A 286 -14.91 21.87 -18.46
C GLY A 286 -15.94 20.88 -19.00
N ALA A 287 -16.32 19.83 -18.25
CA ALA A 287 -17.40 18.93 -18.65
C ALA A 287 -18.80 19.57 -18.58
N ASP A 288 -18.92 20.75 -17.98
CA ASP A 288 -20.21 21.48 -17.83
C ASP A 288 -20.51 22.39 -19.04
N ASP A 289 -19.62 22.50 -20.04
CA ASP A 289 -19.79 23.40 -21.19
C ASP A 289 -20.20 22.66 -22.51
N GLU A 290 -20.44 21.35 -22.48
CA GLU A 290 -20.97 20.59 -23.62
C GLU A 290 -22.33 19.94 -23.26
N VAL A 291 -23.38 20.76 -23.26
CA VAL A 291 -24.79 20.32 -23.35
C VAL A 291 -25.38 20.89 -24.63
#